data_f3679ab170f492f01baf1a15cf434225
#
_entry.id   f3679ab170f492f01baf1a15cf434225
#
_cell.length_a   1.000
_cell.length_b   1.000
_cell.length_c   1.000
_cell.angle_alpha   90.00
_cell.angle_beta   90.00
_cell.angle_gamma   90.00
#
_symmetry.space_group_name_H-M   'P 1'
#
loop_
_entity.id
_entity.type
_entity.pdbx_description
1 polymer ?
#
loop_
_entity_poly.entity_id
_entity_poly.type
_entity_poly.pdbx_seq_one_letter_code
_entity_poly.pdbx_strand_id
1 'polypeptide(L)'
;MAKQGTLLVVDDNRNILTSLQYLLEEYFQQVITLNSPVTIPSLLQREAIDVVLLDMNFSSGINSGNEGLYWLREIKRLRPQIQVVLFTAYADINLAVTGLKDGATDFIVKPWDNAKLVQTLQEAYAKARGNEKKGKQASQPTEKSSMYWGNSSVIRPLRLLVEKVSTTDANILITGENGTGKDMLAREIHRLSPRRNNPMVAVDMGAITESLFESELFGHVKGSFTDAHTDRVGRFEAADGGTLFLDEIANLPYHLQAKLLTVIQKRYFIKVGSNTPQPTNIRLICATNRNLDEMVHNGEFREDLLYRINTIHLHIPALRERKEDILPLAQRFLEQYNQQYLRTLTGFSADAEQRLLNYPWYGNIRELQHTIEKAVILSDGNLLKAENLQLAEVSGQDAPTTHEESKEDTPLQTLDEMEKNLVKKAIEQCDGNLSQAAAQLGITRQTLYNKMKRHGI
;
A
#
# COMPACT_ATOMS: atom_id res chain seq x y z
N MET A 1 4.53 -40.51 -0.22
CA MET A 1 4.08 -39.73 0.95
C MET A 1 2.59 -39.98 1.16
N ALA A 2 2.07 -39.93 2.39
CA ALA A 2 0.63 -40.11 2.61
C ALA A 2 -0.12 -38.92 2.02
N LYS A 3 -1.11 -39.18 1.16
CA LYS A 3 -1.98 -38.15 0.59
C LYS A 3 -2.76 -37.44 1.70
N GLN A 4 -2.79 -36.13 1.72
CA GLN A 4 -3.42 -35.37 2.80
C GLN A 4 -4.15 -34.14 2.29
N GLY A 5 -5.34 -33.87 2.86
CA GLY A 5 -6.10 -32.65 2.63
C GLY A 5 -6.96 -32.64 1.38
N THR A 6 -7.87 -31.67 1.32
CA THR A 6 -8.79 -31.42 0.21
C THR A 6 -8.38 -30.16 -0.53
N LEU A 7 -8.12 -30.27 -1.82
CA LEU A 7 -7.79 -29.18 -2.71
C LEU A 7 -8.95 -28.88 -3.65
N LEU A 8 -9.32 -27.63 -3.78
CA LEU A 8 -10.24 -27.13 -4.80
C LEU A 8 -9.46 -26.39 -5.89
N VAL A 9 -9.66 -26.78 -7.14
CA VAL A 9 -9.09 -26.13 -8.34
C VAL A 9 -10.22 -25.46 -9.10
N VAL A 10 -10.09 -24.17 -9.37
CA VAL A 10 -11.10 -23.36 -10.08
C VAL A 10 -10.44 -22.68 -11.28
N ASP A 11 -10.82 -23.09 -12.50
CA ASP A 11 -10.28 -22.58 -13.76
C ASP A 11 -11.35 -22.80 -14.85
N ASP A 12 -11.57 -21.85 -15.76
CA ASP A 12 -12.57 -21.98 -16.82
C ASP A 12 -12.14 -22.95 -17.93
N ASN A 13 -10.83 -23.23 -18.01
CA ASN A 13 -10.26 -24.12 -19.00
C ASN A 13 -10.29 -25.59 -18.53
N ARG A 14 -11.17 -26.39 -19.12
CA ARG A 14 -11.32 -27.82 -18.82
C ARG A 14 -10.04 -28.66 -19.01
N ASN A 15 -9.19 -28.31 -19.96
CA ASN A 15 -7.95 -29.05 -20.20
C ASN A 15 -6.96 -28.81 -19.03
N ILE A 16 -6.90 -27.59 -18.53
CA ILE A 16 -6.10 -27.26 -17.34
C ILE A 16 -6.65 -28.00 -16.12
N LEU A 17 -7.96 -27.98 -15.89
CA LEU A 17 -8.59 -28.72 -14.78
C LEU A 17 -8.26 -30.21 -14.83
N THR A 18 -8.40 -30.86 -16.00
CA THR A 18 -8.08 -32.27 -16.14
C THR A 18 -6.61 -32.58 -15.90
N SER A 19 -5.70 -31.78 -16.45
CA SER A 19 -4.25 -31.95 -16.26
C SER A 19 -3.84 -31.77 -14.80
N LEU A 20 -4.38 -30.74 -14.12
CA LEU A 20 -4.12 -30.49 -12.73
C LEU A 20 -4.74 -31.54 -11.81
N GLN A 21 -5.91 -32.06 -12.13
CA GLN A 21 -6.54 -33.14 -11.38
C GLN A 21 -5.66 -34.39 -11.36
N TYR A 22 -5.21 -34.87 -12.54
CA TYR A 22 -4.32 -36.03 -12.63
C TYR A 22 -3.00 -35.83 -11.86
N LEU A 23 -2.38 -34.65 -11.98
CA LEU A 23 -1.14 -34.34 -11.28
C LEU A 23 -1.34 -34.31 -9.77
N LEU A 24 -2.38 -33.63 -9.29
CA LEU A 24 -2.55 -33.31 -7.87
C LEU A 24 -3.21 -34.45 -7.06
N GLU A 25 -3.91 -35.37 -7.71
CA GLU A 25 -4.43 -36.59 -7.07
C GLU A 25 -3.32 -37.52 -6.55
N GLU A 26 -2.07 -37.35 -6.98
CA GLU A 26 -0.93 -38.06 -6.41
C GLU A 26 -0.54 -37.52 -5.02
N TYR A 27 -0.83 -36.28 -4.72
CA TYR A 27 -0.36 -35.54 -3.55
C TYR A 27 -1.45 -35.23 -2.52
N PHE A 28 -2.69 -34.99 -2.97
CA PHE A 28 -3.84 -34.66 -2.14
C PHE A 28 -4.81 -35.84 -1.99
N GLN A 29 -5.50 -35.89 -0.85
CA GLN A 29 -6.49 -36.95 -0.58
C GLN A 29 -7.72 -36.80 -1.47
N GLN A 30 -8.13 -35.57 -1.71
CA GLN A 30 -9.26 -35.23 -2.58
C GLN A 30 -8.92 -33.99 -3.40
N VAL A 31 -9.18 -34.04 -4.71
CA VAL A 31 -9.05 -32.90 -5.61
C VAL A 31 -10.42 -32.65 -6.26
N ILE A 32 -10.99 -31.51 -5.98
CA ILE A 32 -12.29 -31.05 -6.52
C ILE A 32 -11.99 -30.01 -7.59
N THR A 33 -12.64 -30.14 -8.74
CA THR A 33 -12.46 -29.20 -9.86
C THR A 33 -13.75 -28.45 -10.17
N LEU A 34 -13.68 -27.16 -10.40
CA LEU A 34 -14.79 -26.32 -10.82
C LEU A 34 -14.41 -25.51 -12.07
N ASN A 35 -15.26 -25.52 -13.08
CA ASN A 35 -15.09 -24.71 -14.28
C ASN A 35 -15.74 -23.32 -14.18
N SER A 36 -16.36 -23.00 -13.04
CA SER A 36 -16.95 -21.70 -12.76
C SER A 36 -16.89 -21.40 -11.27
N PRO A 37 -16.53 -20.20 -10.87
CA PRO A 37 -16.40 -19.83 -9.47
C PRO A 37 -17.75 -19.60 -8.76
N VAL A 38 -18.85 -19.48 -9.49
CA VAL A 38 -20.19 -19.15 -8.94
C VAL A 38 -20.67 -20.16 -7.88
N THR A 39 -20.24 -21.40 -8.00
CA THR A 39 -20.63 -22.49 -7.08
C THR A 39 -19.72 -22.62 -5.85
N ILE A 40 -18.64 -21.83 -5.75
CA ILE A 40 -17.72 -21.86 -4.61
C ILE A 40 -18.45 -21.72 -3.27
N PRO A 41 -19.37 -20.73 -3.04
CA PRO A 41 -20.01 -20.57 -1.75
C PRO A 41 -20.79 -21.80 -1.28
N SER A 42 -21.52 -22.44 -2.18
CA SER A 42 -22.31 -23.65 -1.87
C SER A 42 -21.40 -24.86 -1.61
N LEU A 43 -20.28 -24.96 -2.29
CA LEU A 43 -19.30 -26.03 -2.08
C LEU A 43 -18.59 -25.89 -0.74
N LEU A 44 -18.19 -24.66 -0.38
CA LEU A 44 -17.55 -24.37 0.91
C LEU A 44 -18.45 -24.67 2.12
N GLN A 45 -19.76 -24.71 1.94
CA GLN A 45 -20.71 -25.11 3.00
C GLN A 45 -20.79 -26.63 3.19
N ARG A 46 -20.55 -27.40 2.11
CA ARG A 46 -20.74 -28.86 2.08
C ARG A 46 -19.45 -29.65 2.30
N GLU A 47 -18.32 -29.11 1.82
CA GLU A 47 -17.04 -29.79 1.81
C GLU A 47 -16.02 -29.09 2.70
N ALA A 48 -15.18 -29.86 3.36
CA ALA A 48 -14.04 -29.34 4.13
C ALA A 48 -12.86 -29.15 3.19
N ILE A 49 -12.67 -27.93 2.71
CA ILE A 49 -11.61 -27.55 1.78
C ILE A 49 -10.47 -26.90 2.58
N ASP A 50 -9.23 -27.36 2.36
CA ASP A 50 -8.04 -26.86 3.01
C ASP A 50 -7.35 -25.78 2.15
N VAL A 51 -7.24 -26.03 0.82
CA VAL A 51 -6.55 -25.17 -0.12
C VAL A 51 -7.41 -24.93 -1.36
N VAL A 52 -7.37 -23.73 -1.90
CA VAL A 52 -8.00 -23.37 -3.19
C VAL A 52 -6.92 -22.85 -4.13
N LEU A 53 -6.81 -23.47 -5.33
CA LEU A 53 -6.10 -22.92 -6.46
C LEU A 53 -7.12 -22.20 -7.36
N LEU A 54 -7.01 -20.87 -7.47
CA LEU A 54 -8.02 -19.98 -8.04
C LEU A 54 -7.47 -19.24 -9.25
N ASP A 55 -8.06 -19.43 -10.42
CA ASP A 55 -7.73 -18.62 -11.60
C ASP A 55 -8.12 -17.15 -11.38
N MET A 56 -7.35 -16.26 -12.00
CA MET A 56 -7.59 -14.82 -11.93
C MET A 56 -8.64 -14.33 -12.92
N ASN A 57 -8.88 -15.04 -14.01
CA ASN A 57 -9.78 -14.66 -15.10
C ASN A 57 -10.70 -15.81 -15.50
N PHE A 58 -12.02 -15.58 -15.48
CA PHE A 58 -13.06 -16.56 -15.81
C PHE A 58 -13.91 -16.20 -17.04
N SER A 59 -13.69 -15.01 -17.63
CA SER A 59 -14.45 -14.53 -18.80
C SER A 59 -13.53 -14.44 -20.01
N SER A 60 -13.78 -15.23 -21.02
CA SER A 60 -13.05 -15.16 -22.30
C SER A 60 -13.31 -13.81 -22.98
N GLY A 61 -12.31 -12.91 -22.94
CA GLY A 61 -12.29 -11.65 -23.69
C GLY A 61 -11.98 -10.38 -22.89
N ILE A 62 -12.00 -10.38 -21.56
CA ILE A 62 -11.64 -9.23 -20.73
C ILE A 62 -10.66 -9.69 -19.66
N ASN A 63 -9.37 -9.62 -19.95
CA ASN A 63 -8.30 -9.94 -18.99
C ASN A 63 -8.16 -8.81 -17.94
N SER A 64 -9.16 -8.63 -17.04
CA SER A 64 -9.08 -7.61 -15.99
C SER A 64 -8.51 -8.14 -14.67
N GLY A 65 -8.44 -9.47 -14.46
CA GLY A 65 -8.00 -10.11 -13.19
C GLY A 65 -8.87 -9.79 -11.96
N ASN A 66 -9.85 -8.91 -12.11
CA ASN A 66 -10.71 -8.45 -11.02
C ASN A 66 -11.67 -9.55 -10.51
N GLU A 67 -12.02 -10.52 -11.36
CA GLU A 67 -12.89 -11.63 -10.98
C GLU A 67 -12.22 -12.55 -9.95
N GLY A 68 -10.96 -12.92 -10.17
CA GLY A 68 -10.19 -13.72 -9.22
C GLY A 68 -10.00 -13.03 -7.88
N LEU A 69 -9.74 -11.72 -7.86
CA LEU A 69 -9.67 -10.93 -6.63
C LEU A 69 -11.01 -10.86 -5.90
N TYR A 70 -12.12 -10.73 -6.63
CA TYR A 70 -13.46 -10.78 -6.04
C TYR A 70 -13.70 -12.11 -5.33
N TRP A 71 -13.43 -13.24 -6.00
CA TRP A 71 -13.64 -14.57 -5.43
C TRP A 71 -12.67 -14.90 -4.30
N LEU A 72 -11.43 -14.42 -4.35
CA LEU A 72 -10.50 -14.50 -3.24
C LEU A 72 -11.08 -13.86 -1.98
N ARG A 73 -11.58 -12.62 -2.09
CA ARG A 73 -12.20 -11.90 -0.96
C ARG A 73 -13.43 -12.64 -0.44
N GLU A 74 -14.26 -13.18 -1.34
CA GLU A 74 -15.46 -13.93 -0.97
C GLU A 74 -15.12 -15.26 -0.25
N ILE A 75 -14.14 -16.01 -0.71
CA ILE A 75 -13.62 -17.21 -0.04
C ILE A 75 -13.10 -16.85 1.35
N LYS A 76 -12.30 -15.81 1.47
CA LYS A 76 -11.73 -15.35 2.74
C LYS A 76 -12.79 -14.81 3.69
N ARG A 77 -13.85 -14.20 3.19
CA ARG A 77 -15.00 -13.75 3.98
C ARG A 77 -15.78 -14.94 4.56
N LEU A 78 -16.03 -15.96 3.75
CA LEU A 78 -16.81 -17.14 4.16
C LEU A 78 -16.01 -18.09 5.05
N ARG A 79 -14.76 -18.32 4.75
CA ARG A 79 -13.84 -19.27 5.42
C ARG A 79 -12.42 -18.68 5.50
N PRO A 80 -12.10 -17.82 6.47
CA PRO A 80 -10.80 -17.15 6.57
C PRO A 80 -9.60 -18.10 6.68
N GLN A 81 -9.82 -19.31 7.19
CA GLN A 81 -8.79 -20.33 7.40
C GLN A 81 -8.33 -21.02 6.10
N ILE A 82 -9.15 -21.02 5.04
CA ILE A 82 -8.79 -21.65 3.76
C ILE A 82 -7.60 -20.91 3.15
N GLN A 83 -6.61 -21.66 2.71
CA GLN A 83 -5.48 -21.08 2.00
C GLN A 83 -5.82 -20.96 0.52
N VAL A 84 -5.60 -19.78 -0.05
CA VAL A 84 -5.89 -19.51 -1.46
C VAL A 84 -4.58 -19.20 -2.19
N VAL A 85 -4.29 -19.99 -3.23
CA VAL A 85 -3.18 -19.76 -4.16
C VAL A 85 -3.78 -19.26 -5.47
N LEU A 86 -3.30 -18.12 -5.96
CA LEU A 86 -3.78 -17.53 -7.21
C LEU A 86 -3.05 -18.15 -8.41
N PHE A 87 -3.78 -18.34 -9.50
CA PHE A 87 -3.26 -18.91 -10.74
C PHE A 87 -3.41 -17.88 -11.86
N THR A 88 -2.30 -17.32 -12.34
CA THR A 88 -2.31 -16.09 -13.16
C THR A 88 -1.47 -16.21 -14.43
N ALA A 89 -1.84 -15.49 -15.48
CA ALA A 89 -1.00 -15.31 -16.66
C ALA A 89 0.14 -14.31 -16.41
N TYR A 90 1.21 -14.37 -17.20
CA TYR A 90 2.41 -13.53 -17.03
C TYR A 90 2.13 -12.01 -17.06
N ALA A 91 1.08 -11.59 -17.75
CA ALA A 91 0.67 -10.17 -17.84
C ALA A 91 0.03 -9.62 -16.55
N ASP A 92 -0.40 -10.47 -15.62
CA ASP A 92 -1.24 -10.10 -14.47
C ASP A 92 -0.48 -10.12 -13.13
N ILE A 93 0.86 -10.04 -13.14
CA ILE A 93 1.70 -10.11 -11.92
C ILE A 93 1.34 -9.00 -10.93
N ASN A 94 1.02 -7.80 -11.40
CA ASN A 94 0.60 -6.69 -10.52
C ASN A 94 -0.72 -7.01 -9.79
N LEU A 95 -1.63 -7.73 -10.43
CA LEU A 95 -2.88 -8.19 -9.81
C LEU A 95 -2.63 -9.32 -8.81
N ALA A 96 -1.68 -10.21 -9.09
CA ALA A 96 -1.27 -11.25 -8.13
C ALA A 96 -0.68 -10.63 -6.84
N VAL A 97 0.12 -9.57 -6.96
CA VAL A 97 0.62 -8.80 -5.80
C VAL A 97 -0.53 -8.17 -5.00
N THR A 98 -1.56 -7.65 -5.68
CA THR A 98 -2.77 -7.15 -5.02
C THR A 98 -3.52 -8.28 -4.29
N GLY A 99 -3.62 -9.46 -4.92
CA GLY A 99 -4.22 -10.63 -4.31
C GLY A 99 -3.51 -11.10 -3.04
N LEU A 100 -2.18 -11.03 -2.99
CA LEU A 100 -1.41 -11.32 -1.76
C LEU A 100 -1.77 -10.34 -0.62
N LYS A 101 -1.98 -9.06 -0.93
CA LYS A 101 -2.46 -8.06 0.04
C LYS A 101 -3.88 -8.35 0.51
N ASP A 102 -4.74 -8.89 -0.35
CA ASP A 102 -6.12 -9.28 -0.06
C ASP A 102 -6.23 -10.64 0.67
N GLY A 103 -5.09 -11.26 0.99
CA GLY A 103 -5.02 -12.46 1.81
C GLY A 103 -4.81 -13.77 1.04
N ALA A 104 -4.43 -13.74 -0.23
CA ALA A 104 -3.92 -14.93 -0.89
C ALA A 104 -2.66 -15.43 -0.19
N THR A 105 -2.46 -16.73 -0.19
CA THR A 105 -1.30 -17.37 0.45
C THR A 105 -0.06 -17.28 -0.41
N ASP A 106 -0.25 -17.38 -1.74
CA ASP A 106 0.79 -17.35 -2.77
C ASP A 106 0.16 -17.20 -4.15
N PHE A 107 1.00 -17.14 -5.20
CA PHE A 107 0.55 -17.18 -6.59
C PHE A 107 1.46 -18.03 -7.47
N ILE A 108 0.91 -18.56 -8.57
CA ILE A 108 1.62 -19.37 -9.57
C ILE A 108 1.34 -18.78 -10.95
N VAL A 109 2.39 -18.63 -11.77
CA VAL A 109 2.29 -18.04 -13.12
C VAL A 109 2.11 -19.15 -14.16
N LYS A 110 1.18 -18.95 -15.09
CA LYS A 110 0.98 -19.80 -16.28
C LYS A 110 1.95 -19.38 -17.41
N PRO A 111 2.68 -20.30 -18.08
CA PRO A 111 2.75 -21.74 -17.82
C PRO A 111 3.59 -22.06 -16.58
N TRP A 112 3.25 -23.13 -15.89
CA TRP A 112 3.83 -23.51 -14.60
C TRP A 112 4.81 -24.68 -14.73
N ASP A 113 5.68 -24.77 -13.72
CA ASP A 113 6.48 -25.95 -13.44
C ASP A 113 5.75 -26.86 -12.44
N ASN A 114 5.62 -28.16 -12.76
CA ASN A 114 4.86 -29.10 -11.94
C ASN A 114 5.42 -29.26 -10.53
N ALA A 115 6.75 -29.29 -10.37
CA ALA A 115 7.38 -29.46 -9.06
C ALA A 115 7.13 -28.23 -8.18
N LYS A 116 7.27 -27.04 -8.75
CA LYS A 116 7.00 -25.76 -8.06
C LYS A 116 5.52 -25.62 -7.68
N LEU A 117 4.60 -25.99 -8.58
CA LEU A 117 3.16 -25.96 -8.31
C LEU A 117 2.82 -26.87 -7.12
N VAL A 118 3.29 -28.11 -7.12
CA VAL A 118 3.05 -29.09 -6.05
C VAL A 118 3.64 -28.56 -4.73
N GLN A 119 4.87 -28.07 -4.75
CA GLN A 119 5.52 -27.52 -3.57
C GLN A 119 4.70 -26.35 -2.97
N THR A 120 4.30 -25.37 -3.77
CA THR A 120 3.52 -24.21 -3.32
C THR A 120 2.19 -24.64 -2.68
N LEU A 121 1.48 -25.62 -3.29
CA LEU A 121 0.21 -26.11 -2.75
C LEU A 121 0.40 -26.92 -1.47
N GLN A 122 1.48 -27.69 -1.34
CA GLN A 122 1.81 -28.40 -0.10
C GLN A 122 2.19 -27.45 1.03
N GLU A 123 2.93 -26.38 0.74
CA GLU A 123 3.23 -25.33 1.70
C GLU A 123 1.96 -24.58 2.16
N ALA A 124 1.04 -24.29 1.24
CA ALA A 124 -0.27 -23.73 1.57
C ALA A 124 -1.06 -24.69 2.48
N TYR A 125 -1.07 -25.99 2.19
CA TYR A 125 -1.72 -26.98 3.03
C TYR A 125 -1.09 -27.06 4.43
N ALA A 126 0.23 -27.04 4.53
CA ALA A 126 0.92 -27.04 5.84
C ALA A 126 0.54 -25.81 6.67
N LYS A 127 0.35 -24.65 6.05
CA LYS A 127 -0.17 -23.42 6.70
C LYS A 127 -1.61 -23.60 7.18
N ALA A 128 -2.49 -24.27 6.42
CA ALA A 128 -3.86 -24.57 6.82
C ALA A 128 -3.88 -25.41 8.10
N ARG A 129 -3.08 -26.49 8.17
CA ARG A 129 -2.99 -27.38 9.34
C ARG A 129 -2.26 -26.77 10.53
N GLY A 130 -1.31 -25.87 10.31
CA GLY A 130 -0.65 -25.12 11.38
C GLY A 130 -1.64 -24.24 12.17
N ASN A 131 -2.71 -23.79 11.52
CA ASN A 131 -3.80 -23.04 12.15
C ASN A 131 -4.78 -23.92 12.94
N GLU A 132 -4.97 -25.20 12.60
CA GLU A 132 -5.88 -26.10 13.36
C GLU A 132 -5.38 -26.42 14.77
N LYS A 133 -4.06 -26.52 14.99
CA LYS A 133 -3.49 -26.74 16.31
C LYS A 133 -3.57 -25.52 17.24
N LYS A 134 -3.85 -24.33 16.70
CA LYS A 134 -4.05 -23.07 17.44
C LYS A 134 -5.53 -22.74 17.73
N GLY A 135 -6.48 -23.51 17.21
CA GLY A 135 -7.93 -23.24 17.31
C GLY A 135 -8.60 -23.57 18.65
N LYS A 136 -7.85 -23.94 19.71
CA LYS A 136 -8.38 -24.14 21.09
C LYS A 136 -7.83 -23.18 22.13
N GLN A 137 -7.00 -22.26 21.75
CA GLN A 137 -6.72 -21.06 22.53
C GLN A 137 -7.08 -19.89 21.62
N ALA A 138 -7.97 -19.02 22.09
CA ALA A 138 -8.30 -17.77 21.44
C ALA A 138 -6.96 -17.16 20.95
N SER A 139 -6.76 -17.15 19.64
CA SER A 139 -5.54 -16.63 19.06
C SER A 139 -5.47 -15.16 19.42
N GLN A 140 -4.70 -14.85 20.44
CA GLN A 140 -4.07 -13.55 20.52
C GLN A 140 -3.45 -13.31 19.13
N PRO A 141 -3.68 -12.17 18.51
CA PRO A 141 -2.99 -11.83 17.27
C PRO A 141 -1.51 -12.03 17.55
N THR A 142 -0.87 -12.93 16.80
CA THR A 142 0.59 -13.07 16.81
C THR A 142 1.15 -11.66 16.81
N GLU A 143 2.00 -11.36 17.76
CA GLU A 143 2.76 -10.12 17.87
C GLU A 143 3.42 -9.84 16.50
N LYS A 144 2.67 -9.18 15.61
CA LYS A 144 3.24 -8.60 14.42
C LYS A 144 4.09 -7.45 14.92
N SER A 145 5.39 -7.73 14.98
CA SER A 145 6.50 -6.82 15.18
C SER A 145 6.15 -5.51 15.89
N SER A 146 6.50 -5.43 17.18
CA SER A 146 6.63 -4.15 17.86
C SER A 146 7.40 -3.19 16.96
N MET A 147 6.97 -1.94 16.91
CA MET A 147 7.68 -0.90 16.16
C MET A 147 9.16 -0.92 16.55
N TYR A 148 10.04 -0.92 15.56
CA TYR A 148 11.47 -0.73 15.81
C TYR A 148 11.71 0.75 16.09
N TRP A 149 12.07 1.08 17.31
CA TRP A 149 12.23 2.47 17.75
C TRP A 149 13.56 3.11 17.35
N GLY A 150 14.58 2.30 17.04
CA GLY A 150 15.93 2.81 16.88
C GLY A 150 16.60 3.18 18.20
N ASN A 151 17.84 3.69 18.09
CA ASN A 151 18.67 4.06 19.24
C ASN A 151 19.02 5.55 19.26
N SER A 152 18.59 6.33 18.25
CA SER A 152 18.93 7.74 18.15
C SER A 152 18.41 8.57 19.31
N SER A 153 19.15 9.59 19.67
CA SER A 153 18.78 10.53 20.72
C SER A 153 17.50 11.29 20.40
N VAL A 154 17.19 11.48 19.12
CA VAL A 154 16.02 12.21 18.62
C VAL A 154 14.73 11.41 18.79
N ILE A 155 14.77 10.08 18.68
CA ILE A 155 13.56 9.23 18.80
C ILE A 155 13.19 8.90 20.25
N ARG A 156 14.13 8.95 21.18
CA ARG A 156 13.89 8.61 22.60
C ARG A 156 12.78 9.42 23.25
N PRO A 157 12.74 10.76 23.13
CA PRO A 157 11.65 11.58 23.71
C PRO A 157 10.28 11.18 23.15
N LEU A 158 10.20 10.91 21.83
CA LEU A 158 8.97 10.46 21.19
C LEU A 158 8.51 9.13 21.77
N ARG A 159 9.41 8.17 21.97
CA ARG A 159 9.08 6.87 22.58
C ARG A 159 8.51 7.02 23.98
N LEU A 160 9.17 7.80 24.84
CA LEU A 160 8.69 8.04 26.20
C LEU A 160 7.32 8.73 26.21
N LEU A 161 7.10 9.68 25.30
CA LEU A 161 5.80 10.34 25.17
C LEU A 161 4.73 9.33 24.71
N VAL A 162 5.02 8.48 23.74
CA VAL A 162 4.11 7.43 23.27
C VAL A 162 3.75 6.46 24.38
N GLU A 163 4.70 5.96 25.17
CA GLU A 163 4.45 5.09 26.32
C GLU A 163 3.48 5.75 27.33
N LYS A 164 3.66 7.06 27.57
CA LYS A 164 2.81 7.82 28.49
C LYS A 164 1.40 8.07 27.94
N VAL A 165 1.27 8.49 26.69
CA VAL A 165 -0.03 8.87 26.11
C VAL A 165 -0.86 7.66 25.67
N SER A 166 -0.23 6.51 25.43
CA SER A 166 -0.91 5.29 25.01
C SER A 166 -1.93 4.80 26.06
N THR A 167 -1.70 5.06 27.31
CA THR A 167 -2.59 4.67 28.41
C THR A 167 -3.84 5.55 28.55
N THR A 168 -3.94 6.63 27.79
CA THR A 168 -5.06 7.59 27.81
C THR A 168 -5.98 7.41 26.60
N ASP A 169 -7.19 7.97 26.68
CA ASP A 169 -8.13 8.06 25.55
C ASP A 169 -8.03 9.40 24.78
N ALA A 170 -6.97 10.17 24.99
CA ALA A 170 -6.76 11.43 24.28
C ALA A 170 -6.63 11.20 22.76
N ASN A 171 -7.16 12.14 21.98
CA ASN A 171 -6.94 12.17 20.54
C ASN A 171 -5.47 12.49 20.26
N ILE A 172 -4.91 11.84 19.25
CA ILE A 172 -3.51 11.98 18.88
C ILE A 172 -3.40 12.41 17.43
N LEU A 173 -2.61 13.44 17.17
CA LEU A 173 -2.19 13.83 15.83
C LEU A 173 -0.73 13.45 15.62
N ILE A 174 -0.47 12.63 14.61
CA ILE A 174 0.87 12.19 14.20
C ILE A 174 1.27 12.96 12.95
N THR A 175 2.36 13.73 13.01
CA THR A 175 2.92 14.40 11.84
C THR A 175 4.29 13.85 11.48
N GLY A 176 4.67 14.00 10.24
CA GLY A 176 5.98 13.57 9.72
C GLY A 176 5.92 13.30 8.23
N GLU A 177 7.06 13.30 7.59
CA GLU A 177 7.18 13.06 6.15
C GLU A 177 6.61 11.70 5.73
N ASN A 178 6.40 11.54 4.41
CA ASN A 178 6.00 10.26 3.86
C ASN A 178 7.06 9.19 4.12
N GLY A 179 6.61 7.99 4.50
CA GLY A 179 7.52 6.85 4.74
C GLY A 179 8.25 6.86 6.08
N THR A 180 7.97 7.80 7.00
CA THR A 180 8.59 7.84 8.35
C THR A 180 8.07 6.78 9.30
N GLY A 181 6.90 6.14 9.01
CA GLY A 181 6.28 5.09 9.81
C GLY A 181 5.11 5.56 10.67
N LYS A 182 4.34 6.54 10.24
CA LYS A 182 3.16 7.08 10.96
C LYS A 182 2.12 5.99 11.30
N ASP A 183 1.85 5.07 10.37
CA ASP A 183 0.93 3.95 10.59
C ASP A 183 1.48 2.93 11.62
N MET A 184 2.78 2.66 11.58
CA MET A 184 3.43 1.79 12.57
C MET A 184 3.36 2.40 13.96
N LEU A 185 3.55 3.72 14.08
CA LEU A 185 3.40 4.43 15.35
C LEU A 185 1.97 4.38 15.87
N ALA A 186 0.96 4.58 15.00
CA ALA A 186 -0.45 4.47 15.39
C ALA A 186 -0.79 3.07 15.90
N ARG A 187 -0.29 2.01 15.23
CA ARG A 187 -0.44 0.61 15.67
C ARG A 187 0.23 0.35 17.02
N GLU A 188 1.42 0.91 17.23
CA GLU A 188 2.15 0.76 18.50
C GLU A 188 1.41 1.46 19.65
N ILE A 189 0.85 2.66 19.41
CA ILE A 189 0.00 3.36 20.37
C ILE A 189 -1.23 2.52 20.73
N HIS A 190 -1.90 1.93 19.74
CA HIS A 190 -3.03 1.04 19.99
C HIS A 190 -2.61 -0.20 20.79
N ARG A 191 -1.49 -0.85 20.45
CA ARG A 191 -0.94 -2.03 21.13
C ARG A 191 -0.64 -1.76 22.61
N LEU A 192 -0.13 -0.57 22.93
CA LEU A 192 0.18 -0.15 24.29
C LEU A 192 -1.04 0.37 25.05
N SER A 193 -2.20 0.49 24.43
CA SER A 193 -3.39 1.09 25.02
C SER A 193 -4.25 0.08 25.79
N PRO A 194 -5.15 0.56 26.66
CA PRO A 194 -6.18 -0.28 27.27
C PRO A 194 -7.10 -0.97 26.24
N ARG A 195 -7.21 -0.40 25.03
CA ARG A 195 -8.04 -0.90 23.91
C ARG A 195 -7.33 -1.92 22.99
N ARG A 196 -6.14 -2.38 23.36
CA ARG A 196 -5.29 -3.30 22.54
C ARG A 196 -5.99 -4.58 22.06
N ASN A 197 -6.99 -5.05 22.79
CA ASN A 197 -7.75 -6.25 22.45
C ASN A 197 -9.02 -5.94 21.62
N ASN A 198 -9.33 -4.67 21.41
CA ASN A 198 -10.47 -4.20 20.63
C ASN A 198 -10.04 -3.89 19.17
N PRO A 199 -10.97 -3.70 18.25
CA PRO A 199 -10.61 -3.46 16.85
C PRO A 199 -9.82 -2.15 16.69
N MET A 200 -8.80 -2.19 15.83
CA MET A 200 -8.16 -1.02 15.26
C MET A 200 -8.54 -0.92 13.78
N VAL A 201 -9.34 0.07 13.43
CA VAL A 201 -9.75 0.34 12.06
C VAL A 201 -8.89 1.46 11.50
N ALA A 202 -8.11 1.15 10.47
CA ALA A 202 -7.29 2.14 9.75
C ALA A 202 -7.99 2.54 8.45
N VAL A 203 -7.96 3.83 8.15
CA VAL A 203 -8.56 4.42 6.94
C VAL A 203 -7.53 5.36 6.34
N ASP A 204 -7.13 5.07 5.10
CA ASP A 204 -6.33 5.98 4.29
C ASP A 204 -7.27 6.96 3.57
N MET A 205 -7.22 8.22 3.99
CA MET A 205 -8.08 9.26 3.43
C MET A 205 -7.68 9.64 2.00
N GLY A 206 -6.46 9.36 1.58
CA GLY A 206 -6.01 9.57 0.20
C GLY A 206 -6.52 8.51 -0.78
N ALA A 207 -6.92 7.34 -0.29
CA ALA A 207 -7.41 6.24 -1.13
C ALA A 207 -8.93 6.27 -1.38
N ILE A 208 -9.68 7.17 -0.72
CA ILE A 208 -11.13 7.26 -0.85
C ILE A 208 -11.49 8.38 -1.81
N THR A 209 -12.35 8.11 -2.79
CA THR A 209 -12.89 9.15 -3.67
C THR A 209 -13.87 10.06 -2.91
N GLU A 210 -13.91 11.34 -3.27
CA GLU A 210 -14.68 12.35 -2.54
C GLU A 210 -16.15 11.96 -2.36
N SER A 211 -16.78 11.40 -3.38
CA SER A 211 -18.19 10.95 -3.34
C SER A 211 -18.48 9.80 -2.37
N LEU A 212 -17.46 9.03 -1.99
CA LEU A 212 -17.60 7.86 -1.12
C LEU A 212 -17.19 8.13 0.34
N PHE A 213 -16.54 9.25 0.64
CA PHE A 213 -16.05 9.53 1.99
C PHE A 213 -17.12 9.39 3.06
N GLU A 214 -18.27 10.00 2.82
CA GLU A 214 -19.34 10.01 3.80
C GLU A 214 -19.89 8.60 4.05
N SER A 215 -20.12 7.85 2.99
CA SER A 215 -20.60 6.46 3.06
C SER A 215 -19.57 5.52 3.67
N GLU A 216 -18.27 5.70 3.39
CA GLU A 216 -17.20 4.90 4.00
C GLU A 216 -17.07 5.19 5.50
N LEU A 217 -17.03 6.46 5.90
CA LEU A 217 -16.82 6.83 7.29
C LEU A 217 -18.05 6.52 8.17
N PHE A 218 -19.24 6.93 7.75
CA PHE A 218 -20.44 6.88 8.58
C PHE A 218 -21.38 5.71 8.25
N GLY A 219 -21.16 5.04 7.12
CA GLY A 219 -22.09 4.03 6.61
C GLY A 219 -23.33 4.64 5.94
N HIS A 220 -24.13 3.79 5.32
CA HIS A 220 -25.38 4.20 4.69
C HIS A 220 -26.48 3.17 4.89
N VAL A 221 -27.74 3.63 4.79
CA VAL A 221 -28.91 2.75 4.73
C VAL A 221 -29.31 2.52 3.28
N LYS A 222 -29.93 1.39 3.02
CA LYS A 222 -30.46 1.03 1.70
C LYS A 222 -31.35 2.15 1.14
N GLY A 223 -31.12 2.51 -0.14
CA GLY A 223 -31.89 3.54 -0.83
C GLY A 223 -31.46 4.98 -0.56
N SER A 224 -30.34 5.21 0.15
CA SER A 224 -29.83 6.55 0.44
C SER A 224 -29.27 7.29 -0.79
N PHE A 225 -28.86 6.56 -1.83
CA PHE A 225 -28.44 7.06 -3.15
C PHE A 225 -28.66 5.96 -4.20
N THR A 226 -28.51 6.29 -5.49
CA THR A 226 -28.86 5.41 -6.63
C THR A 226 -28.29 4.00 -6.55
N ASP A 227 -27.06 3.84 -6.03
CA ASP A 227 -26.34 2.55 -5.93
C ASP A 227 -26.37 1.93 -4.52
N ALA A 228 -27.14 2.49 -3.59
CA ALA A 228 -27.26 1.98 -2.22
C ALA A 228 -28.26 0.80 -2.17
N HIS A 229 -27.87 -0.36 -2.69
CA HIS A 229 -28.71 -1.56 -2.74
C HIS A 229 -28.85 -2.28 -1.39
N THR A 230 -27.91 -2.09 -0.46
CA THR A 230 -27.88 -2.73 0.88
C THR A 230 -27.41 -1.73 1.93
N ASP A 231 -27.70 -2.02 3.20
CA ASP A 231 -27.11 -1.28 4.32
C ASP A 231 -25.60 -1.53 4.39
N ARG A 232 -24.83 -0.49 4.69
CA ARG A 232 -23.37 -0.60 4.85
C ARG A 232 -22.94 -0.07 6.22
N VAL A 233 -22.10 -0.86 6.89
CA VAL A 233 -21.43 -0.49 8.15
C VAL A 233 -20.31 0.51 7.84
N GLY A 234 -20.30 1.66 8.52
CA GLY A 234 -19.25 2.66 8.39
C GLY A 234 -18.04 2.36 9.26
N ARG A 235 -16.92 3.10 9.03
CA ARG A 235 -15.68 2.92 9.78
C ARG A 235 -15.83 3.30 11.26
N PHE A 236 -16.67 4.29 11.57
CA PHE A 236 -16.98 4.67 12.95
C PHE A 236 -17.67 3.53 13.72
N GLU A 237 -18.63 2.88 13.09
CA GLU A 237 -19.32 1.72 13.66
C GLU A 237 -18.38 0.52 13.81
N ALA A 238 -17.55 0.24 12.80
CA ALA A 238 -16.59 -0.86 12.82
C ALA A 238 -15.50 -0.68 13.88
N ALA A 239 -15.19 0.56 14.27
CA ALA A 239 -14.19 0.90 15.28
C ALA A 239 -14.75 1.03 16.69
N ASP A 240 -16.07 0.79 16.90
CA ASP A 240 -16.69 1.03 18.19
C ASP A 240 -16.04 0.21 19.32
N GLY A 241 -15.84 0.82 20.46
CA GLY A 241 -15.08 0.27 21.58
C GLY A 241 -13.55 0.25 21.36
N GLY A 242 -13.07 0.48 20.13
CA GLY A 242 -11.68 0.34 19.69
C GLY A 242 -10.98 1.67 19.37
N THR A 243 -10.14 1.62 18.34
CA THR A 243 -9.35 2.76 17.84
C THR A 243 -9.65 2.99 16.36
N LEU A 244 -9.97 4.23 15.99
CA LEU A 244 -10.05 4.67 14.61
C LEU A 244 -8.78 5.43 14.24
N PHE A 245 -8.05 4.96 13.26
CA PHE A 245 -6.87 5.62 12.71
C PHE A 245 -7.21 6.22 11.34
N LEU A 246 -7.11 7.55 11.22
CA LEU A 246 -7.31 8.28 9.97
C LEU A 246 -5.94 8.72 9.45
N ASP A 247 -5.44 8.01 8.44
CA ASP A 247 -4.19 8.38 7.76
C ASP A 247 -4.46 9.44 6.69
N GLU A 248 -3.52 10.38 6.53
CA GLU A 248 -3.62 11.52 5.63
C GLU A 248 -4.90 12.35 5.82
N ILE A 249 -5.18 12.71 7.09
CA ILE A 249 -6.38 13.49 7.47
C ILE A 249 -6.53 14.82 6.74
N ALA A 250 -5.44 15.39 6.24
CA ALA A 250 -5.41 16.59 5.42
C ALA A 250 -6.21 16.46 4.12
N ASN A 251 -6.43 15.22 3.63
CA ASN A 251 -7.21 14.96 2.41
C ASN A 251 -8.73 14.93 2.65
N LEU A 252 -9.18 15.11 3.91
CA LEU A 252 -10.62 15.12 4.22
C LEU A 252 -11.27 16.38 3.62
N PRO A 253 -12.28 16.26 2.74
CA PRO A 253 -12.99 17.39 2.16
C PRO A 253 -13.54 18.35 3.22
N TYR A 254 -13.43 19.66 2.97
CA TYR A 254 -13.78 20.71 3.94
C TYR A 254 -15.19 20.54 4.54
N HIS A 255 -16.18 20.20 3.70
CA HIS A 255 -17.56 20.00 4.15
C HIS A 255 -17.74 18.81 5.11
N LEU A 256 -16.88 17.77 5.00
CA LEU A 256 -16.91 16.60 5.90
C LEU A 256 -16.17 16.83 7.21
N GLN A 257 -15.27 17.82 7.26
CA GLN A 257 -14.57 18.18 8.49
C GLN A 257 -15.55 18.63 9.59
N ALA A 258 -16.64 19.31 9.23
CA ALA A 258 -17.69 19.71 10.18
C ALA A 258 -18.45 18.48 10.74
N LYS A 259 -18.70 17.46 9.91
CA LYS A 259 -19.33 16.21 10.36
C LYS A 259 -18.40 15.44 11.30
N LEU A 260 -17.12 15.30 10.93
CA LEU A 260 -16.11 14.66 11.79
C LEU A 260 -16.02 15.37 13.15
N LEU A 261 -15.96 16.69 13.17
CA LEU A 261 -15.96 17.48 14.40
C LEU A 261 -17.17 17.17 15.29
N THR A 262 -18.36 17.11 14.67
CA THR A 262 -19.61 16.78 15.40
C THR A 262 -19.51 15.41 16.07
N VAL A 263 -18.99 14.39 15.36
CA VAL A 263 -18.84 13.05 15.90
C VAL A 263 -17.85 13.01 17.08
N ILE A 264 -16.71 13.70 16.95
CA ILE A 264 -15.69 13.75 18.01
C ILE A 264 -16.23 14.47 19.26
N GLN A 265 -17.03 15.52 19.07
CA GLN A 265 -17.58 16.32 20.17
C GLN A 265 -18.77 15.64 20.86
N LYS A 266 -19.72 15.14 20.07
CA LYS A 266 -21.01 14.64 20.55
C LYS A 266 -21.02 13.14 20.81
N ARG A 267 -19.99 12.40 20.38
CA ARG A 267 -19.88 10.96 20.56
C ARG A 267 -21.03 10.17 19.92
N TYR A 268 -21.59 10.69 18.83
CA TYR A 268 -22.53 9.95 17.97
C TYR A 268 -22.35 10.38 16.51
N PHE A 269 -22.76 9.52 15.60
CA PHE A 269 -22.82 9.80 14.17
C PHE A 269 -24.19 9.40 13.61
N ILE A 270 -24.49 9.81 12.37
CA ILE A 270 -25.72 9.47 11.65
C ILE A 270 -25.30 8.88 10.31
N LYS A 271 -25.86 7.70 9.96
CA LYS A 271 -25.63 7.06 8.65
C LYS A 271 -26.25 7.90 7.53
N VAL A 272 -25.67 7.83 6.35
CA VAL A 272 -26.23 8.47 5.15
C VAL A 272 -27.62 7.91 4.87
N GLY A 273 -28.60 8.80 4.66
CA GLY A 273 -30.01 8.42 4.45
C GLY A 273 -30.78 8.06 5.72
N SER A 274 -30.19 8.17 6.91
CA SER A 274 -30.87 7.96 8.20
C SER A 274 -30.94 9.25 8.99
N ASN A 275 -31.91 9.33 9.92
CA ASN A 275 -31.99 10.40 10.93
C ASN A 275 -31.72 9.89 12.36
N THR A 276 -31.39 8.60 12.52
CA THR A 276 -31.19 7.99 13.82
C THR A 276 -29.74 8.16 14.26
N PRO A 277 -29.45 8.89 15.37
CA PRO A 277 -28.11 9.00 15.89
C PRO A 277 -27.64 7.67 16.48
N GLN A 278 -26.40 7.29 16.14
CA GLN A 278 -25.74 6.10 16.66
C GLN A 278 -24.59 6.52 17.58
N PRO A 279 -24.57 6.10 18.84
CA PRO A 279 -23.48 6.40 19.74
C PRO A 279 -22.19 5.76 19.27
N THR A 280 -21.04 6.38 19.57
CA THR A 280 -19.73 5.83 19.26
C THR A 280 -18.76 6.07 20.40
N ASN A 281 -17.98 5.03 20.74
CA ASN A 281 -16.94 5.06 21.75
C ASN A 281 -15.60 4.69 21.13
N ILE A 282 -15.03 5.58 20.34
CA ILE A 282 -13.74 5.36 19.70
C ILE A 282 -12.64 6.19 20.36
N ARG A 283 -11.40 5.67 20.30
CA ARG A 283 -10.18 6.46 20.43
C ARG A 283 -9.74 6.89 19.04
N LEU A 284 -9.50 8.18 18.82
CA LEU A 284 -9.11 8.72 17.53
C LEU A 284 -7.61 8.97 17.46
N ILE A 285 -6.97 8.48 16.42
CA ILE A 285 -5.60 8.78 16.03
C ILE A 285 -5.65 9.31 14.59
N CYS A 286 -5.06 10.47 14.32
CA CYS A 286 -4.95 11.06 12.99
C CYS A 286 -3.48 11.14 12.58
N ALA A 287 -3.20 11.02 11.29
CA ALA A 287 -1.86 11.24 10.76
C ALA A 287 -1.90 12.10 9.49
N THR A 288 -0.83 12.86 9.25
CA THR A 288 -0.63 13.61 8.01
C THR A 288 0.84 13.96 7.79
N ASN A 289 1.20 14.18 6.53
CA ASN A 289 2.49 14.76 6.13
C ASN A 289 2.38 16.27 5.83
N ARG A 290 1.16 16.83 5.74
CA ARG A 290 0.92 18.25 5.42
C ARG A 290 0.93 19.11 6.68
N ASN A 291 1.26 20.38 6.50
CA ASN A 291 1.16 21.39 7.55
C ASN A 291 -0.29 21.86 7.72
N LEU A 292 -0.97 21.37 8.78
CA LEU A 292 -2.37 21.71 9.02
C LEU A 292 -2.57 23.18 9.42
N ASP A 293 -1.58 23.82 10.05
CA ASP A 293 -1.68 25.25 10.42
C ASP A 293 -1.69 26.14 9.18
N GLU A 294 -0.88 25.83 8.17
CA GLU A 294 -0.92 26.50 6.86
C GLU A 294 -2.26 26.25 6.14
N MET A 295 -2.77 25.01 6.18
CA MET A 295 -4.07 24.70 5.60
C MET A 295 -5.22 25.44 6.28
N VAL A 296 -5.14 25.67 7.60
CA VAL A 296 -6.11 26.50 8.32
C VAL A 296 -6.01 27.94 7.84
N HIS A 297 -4.79 28.49 7.72
CA HIS A 297 -4.59 29.84 7.20
C HIS A 297 -5.14 30.03 5.80
N ASN A 298 -5.01 29.02 4.94
CA ASN A 298 -5.51 29.02 3.57
C ASN A 298 -7.02 28.72 3.46
N GLY A 299 -7.71 28.40 4.57
CA GLY A 299 -9.13 28.03 4.57
C GLY A 299 -9.43 26.61 4.04
N GLU A 300 -8.42 25.75 3.91
CA GLU A 300 -8.55 24.36 3.44
C GLU A 300 -8.87 23.39 4.60
N PHE A 301 -8.52 23.76 5.84
CA PHE A 301 -8.77 22.98 7.04
C PHE A 301 -9.41 23.82 8.12
N ARG A 302 -10.33 23.24 8.88
CA ARG A 302 -11.05 23.96 9.95
C ARG A 302 -10.21 24.03 11.21
N GLU A 303 -10.07 25.22 11.77
CA GLU A 303 -9.33 25.46 13.02
C GLU A 303 -9.95 24.71 14.21
N ASP A 304 -11.29 24.68 14.31
CA ASP A 304 -12.00 24.01 15.39
C ASP A 304 -11.80 22.48 15.36
N LEU A 305 -11.70 21.88 14.18
CA LEU A 305 -11.35 20.48 14.03
C LEU A 305 -9.90 20.22 14.43
N LEU A 306 -8.96 21.08 13.97
CA LEU A 306 -7.55 20.96 14.32
C LEU A 306 -7.35 20.94 15.84
N TYR A 307 -7.92 21.89 16.58
CA TYR A 307 -7.85 21.89 18.04
C TYR A 307 -8.40 20.61 18.67
N ARG A 308 -9.42 20.01 18.08
CA ARG A 308 -10.05 18.80 18.63
C ARG A 308 -9.27 17.52 18.36
N ILE A 309 -8.62 17.39 17.22
CA ILE A 309 -7.79 16.22 16.88
C ILE A 309 -6.37 16.32 17.44
N ASN A 310 -5.86 17.53 17.64
CA ASN A 310 -4.51 17.83 18.11
C ASN A 310 -4.43 17.97 19.64
N THR A 311 -5.10 17.07 20.39
CA THR A 311 -4.98 17.08 21.85
C THR A 311 -3.56 16.70 22.28
N ILE A 312 -2.96 15.70 21.62
CA ILE A 312 -1.54 15.33 21.77
C ILE A 312 -0.92 15.32 20.37
N HIS A 313 0.16 16.06 20.20
CA HIS A 313 0.94 16.11 18.97
C HIS A 313 2.17 15.22 19.08
N LEU A 314 2.35 14.32 18.11
CA LEU A 314 3.51 13.46 17.97
C LEU A 314 4.15 13.72 16.62
N HIS A 315 5.38 14.21 16.61
CA HIS A 315 6.12 14.43 15.38
C HIS A 315 7.17 13.33 15.20
N ILE A 316 7.15 12.65 14.03
CA ILE A 316 8.16 11.64 13.67
C ILE A 316 9.24 12.33 12.85
N PRO A 317 10.49 12.37 13.34
CA PRO A 317 11.59 13.00 12.60
C PRO A 317 11.91 12.21 11.31
N ALA A 318 12.37 12.91 10.29
CA ALA A 318 12.83 12.31 9.05
C ALA A 318 14.04 11.39 9.30
N LEU A 319 14.24 10.39 8.44
CA LEU A 319 15.30 9.40 8.61
C LEU A 319 16.70 10.05 8.57
N ARG A 320 16.88 11.11 7.76
CA ARG A 320 18.11 11.91 7.71
C ARG A 320 18.48 12.65 9.01
N GLU A 321 17.50 12.89 9.88
CA GLU A 321 17.68 13.53 11.20
C GLU A 321 18.06 12.52 12.28
N ARG A 322 17.94 11.21 11.99
CA ARG A 322 18.26 10.10 12.89
C ARG A 322 19.18 9.09 12.21
N LYS A 323 20.32 9.58 11.73
CA LYS A 323 21.31 8.78 10.96
C LYS A 323 21.78 7.52 11.68
N GLU A 324 21.82 7.55 13.02
CA GLU A 324 22.20 6.41 13.88
C GLU A 324 21.26 5.20 13.68
N ASP A 325 20.02 5.43 13.21
CA ASP A 325 19.02 4.39 13.02
C ASP A 325 19.07 3.76 11.60
N ILE A 326 19.79 4.37 10.65
CA ILE A 326 19.81 3.93 9.24
C ILE A 326 20.39 2.52 9.11
N LEU A 327 21.61 2.29 9.60
CA LEU A 327 22.26 0.98 9.47
C LEU A 327 21.54 -0.12 10.24
N PRO A 328 21.08 0.08 11.48
CA PRO A 328 20.27 -0.93 12.19
C PRO A 328 18.96 -1.26 11.46
N LEU A 329 18.27 -0.27 10.87
CA LEU A 329 17.09 -0.50 10.05
C LEU A 329 17.41 -1.27 8.76
N ALA A 330 18.49 -0.87 8.06
CA ALA A 330 18.95 -1.55 6.86
C ALA A 330 19.31 -3.01 7.14
N GLN A 331 20.01 -3.29 8.25
CA GLN A 331 20.36 -4.65 8.66
C GLN A 331 19.10 -5.49 8.94
N ARG A 332 18.12 -4.92 9.63
CA ARG A 332 16.85 -5.59 9.90
C ARG A 332 16.08 -5.92 8.62
N PHE A 333 16.05 -5.01 7.66
CA PHE A 333 15.45 -5.29 6.35
C PHE A 333 16.22 -6.35 5.58
N LEU A 334 17.55 -6.32 5.63
CA LEU A 334 18.39 -7.36 5.03
C LEU A 334 18.05 -8.75 5.59
N GLU A 335 17.95 -8.88 6.91
CA GLU A 335 17.58 -10.14 7.57
C GLU A 335 16.17 -10.60 7.17
N GLN A 336 15.22 -9.67 7.13
CA GLN A 336 13.85 -9.95 6.70
C GLN A 336 13.81 -10.47 5.26
N TYR A 337 14.50 -9.80 4.34
CA TYR A 337 14.48 -10.18 2.92
C TYR A 337 15.35 -11.39 2.62
N ASN A 338 16.41 -11.64 3.38
CA ASN A 338 17.14 -12.91 3.33
C ASN A 338 16.22 -14.09 3.61
N GLN A 339 15.37 -13.99 4.64
CA GLN A 339 14.39 -15.04 4.96
C GLN A 339 13.30 -15.16 3.88
N GLN A 340 12.83 -14.04 3.37
CA GLN A 340 11.75 -14.01 2.38
C GLN A 340 12.18 -14.57 1.02
N TYR A 341 13.40 -14.24 0.57
CA TYR A 341 13.92 -14.62 -0.75
C TYR A 341 14.94 -15.77 -0.70
N LEU A 342 15.09 -16.42 0.46
CA LEU A 342 16.03 -17.54 0.69
C LEU A 342 17.47 -17.19 0.28
N ARG A 343 17.90 -15.95 0.59
CA ARG A 343 19.26 -15.46 0.38
C ARG A 343 20.08 -15.59 1.67
N THR A 344 21.41 -15.58 1.53
CA THR A 344 22.37 -15.74 2.64
C THR A 344 23.35 -14.59 2.73
N LEU A 345 22.88 -13.37 2.46
CA LEU A 345 23.69 -12.17 2.53
C LEU A 345 24.05 -11.87 4.00
N THR A 346 25.34 -11.65 4.29
CA THR A 346 25.84 -11.51 5.66
C THR A 346 25.86 -10.05 6.16
N GLY A 347 25.74 -9.06 5.25
CA GLY A 347 25.79 -7.64 5.62
C GLY A 347 26.06 -6.73 4.43
N PHE A 348 26.61 -5.56 4.75
CA PHE A 348 26.96 -4.51 3.79
C PHE A 348 28.48 -4.38 3.71
N SER A 349 29.00 -3.99 2.54
CA SER A 349 30.41 -3.55 2.43
C SER A 349 30.57 -2.16 3.06
N ALA A 350 31.79 -1.81 3.46
CA ALA A 350 32.08 -0.49 4.05
C ALA A 350 31.62 0.68 3.15
N ASP A 351 31.80 0.56 1.83
CA ASP A 351 31.36 1.55 0.86
C ASP A 351 29.81 1.63 0.79
N ALA A 352 29.11 0.49 0.93
CA ALA A 352 27.65 0.46 0.98
C ALA A 352 27.13 1.12 2.26
N GLU A 353 27.75 0.86 3.42
CA GLU A 353 27.39 1.52 4.68
C GLU A 353 27.56 3.03 4.61
N GLN A 354 28.68 3.51 4.07
CA GLN A 354 28.91 4.95 3.89
C GLN A 354 27.87 5.58 2.96
N ARG A 355 27.51 4.87 1.87
CA ARG A 355 26.51 5.36 0.93
C ARG A 355 25.13 5.41 1.56
N LEU A 356 24.75 4.42 2.38
CA LEU A 356 23.49 4.42 3.14
C LEU A 356 23.43 5.60 4.13
N LEU A 357 24.53 5.89 4.85
CA LEU A 357 24.56 6.98 5.84
C LEU A 357 24.54 8.38 5.22
N ASN A 358 25.10 8.53 4.00
CA ASN A 358 25.22 9.82 3.33
C ASN A 358 24.01 10.16 2.44
N TYR A 359 23.18 9.19 2.12
CA TYR A 359 22.00 9.41 1.28
C TYR A 359 20.89 10.12 2.08
N PRO A 360 20.16 11.12 1.49
CA PRO A 360 19.22 11.97 2.21
C PRO A 360 17.90 11.30 2.57
N TRP A 361 17.55 10.17 1.98
CA TRP A 361 16.36 9.39 2.26
C TRP A 361 15.06 10.21 2.26
N TYR A 362 14.76 10.90 1.16
CA TYR A 362 13.55 11.70 1.03
C TYR A 362 12.25 10.89 1.19
N GLY A 363 12.25 9.61 0.76
CA GLY A 363 11.18 8.66 1.02
C GLY A 363 11.29 7.91 2.36
N ASN A 364 12.25 8.31 3.22
CA ASN A 364 12.44 7.82 4.58
C ASN A 364 12.60 6.30 4.69
N ILE A 365 11.95 5.66 5.67
CA ILE A 365 12.05 4.21 5.91
C ILE A 365 11.47 3.41 4.74
N ARG A 366 10.43 3.91 4.07
CA ARG A 366 9.83 3.22 2.91
C ARG A 366 10.81 3.14 1.74
N GLU A 367 11.55 4.20 1.49
CA GLU A 367 12.59 4.23 0.45
C GLU A 367 13.75 3.31 0.84
N LEU A 368 14.25 3.39 2.08
CA LEU A 368 15.30 2.50 2.59
C LEU A 368 14.89 1.03 2.45
N GLN A 369 13.69 0.68 2.88
CA GLN A 369 13.15 -0.67 2.81
C GLN A 369 13.14 -1.19 1.37
N HIS A 370 12.61 -0.40 0.44
CA HIS A 370 12.53 -0.77 -0.98
C HIS A 370 13.92 -0.86 -1.63
N THR A 371 14.85 0.01 -1.26
CA THR A 371 16.25 -0.04 -1.73
C THR A 371 16.95 -1.33 -1.29
N ILE A 372 16.79 -1.71 -0.01
CA ILE A 372 17.39 -2.96 0.50
C ILE A 372 16.74 -4.18 -0.14
N GLU A 373 15.41 -4.20 -0.29
CA GLU A 373 14.70 -5.27 -0.98
C GLU A 373 15.23 -5.50 -2.38
N LYS A 374 15.33 -4.42 -3.17
CA LYS A 374 15.86 -4.46 -4.53
C LYS A 374 17.30 -4.94 -4.57
N ALA A 375 18.13 -4.46 -3.65
CA ALA A 375 19.54 -4.86 -3.55
C ALA A 375 19.68 -6.34 -3.22
N VAL A 376 18.86 -6.90 -2.32
CA VAL A 376 18.85 -8.34 -2.00
C VAL A 376 18.46 -9.20 -3.19
N ILE A 377 17.44 -8.76 -3.96
CA ILE A 377 16.99 -9.49 -5.16
C ILE A 377 18.07 -9.54 -6.24
N LEU A 378 18.75 -8.38 -6.47
CA LEU A 378 19.69 -8.21 -7.58
C LEU A 378 21.14 -8.58 -7.25
N SER A 379 21.46 -8.90 -5.98
CA SER A 379 22.84 -9.24 -5.60
C SER A 379 23.20 -10.69 -5.95
N ASP A 380 24.42 -10.90 -6.44
CA ASP A 380 24.97 -12.23 -6.75
C ASP A 380 26.03 -12.69 -5.72
N GLY A 381 26.36 -11.88 -4.71
CA GLY A 381 27.40 -12.14 -3.72
C GLY A 381 26.88 -12.43 -2.32
N ASN A 382 27.79 -12.54 -1.34
CA ASN A 382 27.45 -12.73 0.07
C ASN A 382 27.33 -11.40 0.85
N LEU A 383 27.74 -10.28 0.25
CA LEU A 383 27.69 -8.93 0.82
C LEU A 383 27.03 -7.98 -0.17
N LEU A 384 26.19 -7.07 0.33
CA LEU A 384 25.68 -5.97 -0.47
C LEU A 384 26.74 -4.89 -0.64
N LYS A 385 27.09 -4.61 -1.90
CA LYS A 385 28.02 -3.55 -2.28
C LYS A 385 27.28 -2.26 -2.61
N ALA A 386 28.01 -1.14 -2.66
CA ALA A 386 27.44 0.16 -3.02
C ALA A 386 26.74 0.17 -4.38
N GLU A 387 27.25 -0.59 -5.36
CA GLU A 387 26.66 -0.75 -6.69
C GLU A 387 25.26 -1.43 -6.66
N ASN A 388 25.04 -2.35 -5.71
CA ASN A 388 23.75 -3.06 -5.57
C ASN A 388 22.63 -2.15 -5.04
N LEU A 389 22.98 -1.06 -4.32
CA LEU A 389 21.99 -0.16 -3.73
C LEU A 389 21.24 0.69 -4.77
N GLN A 390 21.84 0.89 -5.96
CA GLN A 390 21.24 1.69 -7.06
C GLN A 390 20.63 3.02 -6.60
N LEU A 391 21.27 3.68 -5.63
CA LEU A 391 20.89 5.01 -5.18
C LEU A 391 21.24 6.04 -6.26
N ALA A 392 20.34 6.99 -6.53
CA ALA A 392 20.63 8.09 -7.43
C ALA A 392 21.87 8.85 -6.93
N GLU A 393 22.74 9.28 -7.85
CA GLU A 393 23.81 10.20 -7.48
C GLU A 393 23.18 11.51 -7.04
N VAL A 394 23.40 11.87 -5.78
CA VAL A 394 23.03 13.18 -5.27
C VAL A 394 24.06 14.17 -5.85
N SER A 395 23.85 14.57 -7.10
CA SER A 395 24.45 15.79 -7.63
C SER A 395 23.95 16.92 -6.76
N GLY A 396 24.85 17.60 -6.05
CA GLY A 396 24.57 18.53 -4.96
C GLY A 396 23.83 19.83 -5.36
N GLN A 397 22.68 19.73 -6.02
CA GLN A 397 21.84 20.87 -6.40
C GLN A 397 20.33 20.57 -6.44
N ASP A 398 19.84 19.41 -5.98
CA ASP A 398 18.41 19.18 -5.91
C ASP A 398 17.97 18.84 -4.47
N ALA A 399 17.78 19.88 -3.66
CA ALA A 399 16.75 19.79 -2.64
C ALA A 399 15.41 19.51 -3.37
N PRO A 400 14.56 18.55 -2.90
CA PRO A 400 13.24 18.42 -3.48
C PRO A 400 12.55 19.76 -3.30
N THR A 401 12.42 20.49 -4.37
CA THR A 401 11.35 21.46 -4.48
C THR A 401 10.08 20.66 -4.21
N THR A 402 9.52 20.82 -3.01
CA THR A 402 8.08 20.82 -2.87
C THR A 402 7.55 21.39 -4.17
N HIS A 403 6.63 20.68 -4.81
CA HIS A 403 5.76 21.31 -5.79
C HIS A 403 4.93 22.37 -5.04
N GLU A 404 5.58 23.39 -4.52
CA GLU A 404 5.05 24.72 -4.56
C GLU A 404 5.04 25.04 -6.06
N GLU A 405 3.84 25.09 -6.61
CA GLU A 405 3.58 25.97 -7.71
C GLU A 405 4.03 27.36 -7.26
N SER A 406 5.34 27.63 -7.38
CA SER A 406 5.82 28.97 -7.52
C SER A 406 5.13 29.47 -8.79
N LYS A 407 4.05 30.19 -8.60
CA LYS A 407 3.59 31.21 -9.53
C LYS A 407 4.74 32.23 -9.62
N GLU A 408 5.84 31.86 -10.28
CA GLU A 408 6.52 32.84 -11.08
C GLU A 408 5.54 33.16 -12.22
N ASP A 409 5.05 34.38 -12.20
CA ASP A 409 4.46 35.06 -13.34
C ASP A 409 5.49 35.10 -14.48
N THR A 410 5.80 33.95 -15.06
CA THR A 410 6.33 33.87 -16.41
C THR A 410 5.09 34.05 -17.29
N PRO A 411 4.98 35.13 -18.02
CA PRO A 411 3.83 35.34 -18.89
C PRO A 411 3.72 34.10 -19.78
N LEU A 412 2.53 33.53 -19.85
CA LEU A 412 2.21 32.36 -20.69
C LEU A 412 2.74 32.67 -22.09
N GLN A 413 3.91 32.09 -22.42
CA GLN A 413 4.46 32.15 -23.76
C GLN A 413 3.50 31.41 -24.67
N THR A 414 3.09 32.06 -25.72
CA THR A 414 2.23 31.42 -26.72
C THR A 414 2.97 30.25 -27.37
N LEU A 415 2.26 29.24 -27.85
CA LEU A 415 2.87 28.12 -28.60
C LEU A 415 3.79 28.60 -29.73
N ASP A 416 3.44 29.70 -30.36
CA ASP A 416 4.25 30.33 -31.41
C ASP A 416 5.59 30.89 -30.90
N GLU A 417 5.63 31.45 -29.68
CA GLU A 417 6.85 31.94 -29.05
C GLU A 417 7.75 30.80 -28.57
N MET A 418 7.15 29.74 -28.03
CA MET A 418 7.89 28.51 -27.64
C MET A 418 8.50 27.83 -28.88
N GLU A 419 7.74 27.75 -29.98
CA GLU A 419 8.21 27.20 -31.24
C GLU A 419 9.37 28.04 -31.81
N LYS A 420 9.25 29.35 -31.79
CA LYS A 420 10.32 30.29 -32.21
C LYS A 420 11.62 30.09 -31.41
N ASN A 421 11.51 29.98 -30.08
CA ASN A 421 12.65 29.80 -29.20
C ASN A 421 13.33 28.43 -29.39
N LEU A 422 12.56 27.37 -29.60
CA LEU A 422 13.07 26.02 -29.89
C LEU A 422 13.83 25.99 -31.24
N VAL A 423 13.26 26.61 -32.27
CA VAL A 423 13.89 26.73 -33.62
C VAL A 423 15.20 27.52 -33.54
N LYS A 424 15.24 28.66 -32.83
CA LYS A 424 16.47 29.43 -32.61
C LYS A 424 17.54 28.63 -31.91
N LYS A 425 17.21 28.00 -30.76
CA LYS A 425 18.16 27.18 -30.00
C LYS A 425 18.73 26.02 -30.82
N ALA A 426 17.93 25.34 -31.61
CA ALA A 426 18.39 24.23 -32.44
C ALA A 426 19.37 24.71 -33.55
N ILE A 427 19.14 25.89 -34.15
CA ILE A 427 20.02 26.48 -35.16
C ILE A 427 21.35 26.92 -34.53
N GLU A 428 21.31 27.55 -33.36
CA GLU A 428 22.51 27.95 -32.59
C GLU A 428 23.35 26.75 -32.15
N GLN A 429 22.72 25.69 -31.65
CA GLN A 429 23.42 24.46 -31.23
C GLN A 429 24.06 23.67 -32.38
N CYS A 430 23.59 23.88 -33.59
CA CYS A 430 24.12 23.25 -34.80
C CYS A 430 25.00 24.21 -35.66
N ASP A 431 25.49 25.30 -35.09
CA ASP A 431 26.36 26.30 -35.77
C ASP A 431 25.79 26.74 -37.11
N GLY A 432 24.47 26.93 -37.24
CA GLY A 432 23.79 27.32 -38.47
C GLY A 432 23.54 26.20 -39.47
N ASN A 433 23.87 24.96 -39.19
CA ASN A 433 23.61 23.83 -40.08
C ASN A 433 22.14 23.40 -40.05
N LEU A 434 21.34 23.92 -40.98
CA LEU A 434 19.90 23.69 -41.05
C LEU A 434 19.50 22.20 -41.23
N SER A 435 20.37 21.37 -41.80
CA SER A 435 20.08 19.93 -41.97
C SER A 435 20.21 19.19 -40.67
N GLN A 436 21.21 19.51 -39.84
CA GLN A 436 21.39 18.94 -38.50
C GLN A 436 20.33 19.47 -37.52
N ALA A 437 20.03 20.76 -37.56
CA ALA A 437 18.98 21.36 -36.73
C ALA A 437 17.58 20.76 -37.04
N ALA A 438 17.26 20.49 -38.29
CA ALA A 438 16.01 19.81 -38.68
C ALA A 438 15.96 18.38 -38.14
N ALA A 439 17.06 17.63 -38.22
CA ALA A 439 17.15 16.27 -37.69
C ALA A 439 16.99 16.27 -36.17
N GLN A 440 17.61 17.21 -35.46
CA GLN A 440 17.50 17.34 -34.00
C GLN A 440 16.07 17.70 -33.55
N LEU A 441 15.34 18.48 -34.32
CA LEU A 441 13.95 18.83 -34.08
C LEU A 441 12.94 17.76 -34.58
N GLY A 442 13.40 16.67 -35.20
CA GLY A 442 12.55 15.61 -35.73
C GLY A 442 11.67 16.04 -36.92
N ILE A 443 12.08 17.09 -37.69
CA ILE A 443 11.31 17.65 -38.81
C ILE A 443 12.13 17.66 -40.09
N THR A 444 11.48 17.79 -41.24
CA THR A 444 12.20 17.95 -42.53
C THR A 444 12.84 19.33 -42.65
N ARG A 445 13.95 19.41 -43.39
CA ARG A 445 14.63 20.69 -43.66
C ARG A 445 13.67 21.74 -44.29
N GLN A 446 12.74 21.30 -45.13
CA GLN A 446 11.74 22.16 -45.73
C GLN A 446 10.74 22.72 -44.69
N THR A 447 10.35 21.88 -43.75
CA THR A 447 9.47 22.27 -42.63
C THR A 447 10.18 23.29 -41.73
N LEU A 448 11.47 23.09 -41.44
CA LEU A 448 12.27 24.04 -40.68
C LEU A 448 12.35 25.38 -41.37
N TYR A 449 12.61 25.39 -42.68
CA TYR A 449 12.68 26.62 -43.48
C TYR A 449 11.33 27.41 -43.48
N ASN A 450 10.23 26.70 -43.58
CA ASN A 450 8.90 27.31 -43.49
C ASN A 450 8.62 27.92 -42.12
N LYS A 451 9.06 27.25 -41.03
CA LYS A 451 8.93 27.74 -39.65
C LYS A 451 9.84 28.97 -39.42
N MET A 452 11.09 28.94 -39.89
CA MET A 452 11.98 30.12 -39.84
C MET A 452 11.36 31.31 -40.53
N LYS A 453 10.81 31.14 -41.76
CA LYS A 453 10.15 32.21 -42.51
C LYS A 453 8.90 32.74 -41.80
N ARG A 454 8.13 31.85 -41.13
CA ARG A 454 6.94 32.23 -40.36
C ARG A 454 7.29 33.07 -39.13
N HIS A 455 8.38 32.74 -38.44
CA HIS A 455 8.81 33.42 -37.21
C HIS A 455 9.83 34.53 -37.40
N GLY A 456 10.23 34.84 -38.67
CA GLY A 456 11.17 35.89 -38.98
C GLY A 456 12.59 35.66 -38.44
N ILE A 457 13.06 34.40 -38.50
CA ILE A 457 14.40 33.95 -38.07
C ILE A 457 15.28 33.79 -39.30
#